data_a6ab5bb3fa27e008c0ed5d79f9d47902
#
_entry.id   a6ab5bb3fa27e008c0ed5d79f9d47902
#
_cell.length_a   1.000
_cell.length_b   1.000
_cell.length_c   1.000
_cell.angle_alpha   90.00
_cell.angle_beta   90.00
_cell.angle_gamma   90.00
#
_symmetry.space_group_name_H-M   'P 1'
#
loop_
_entity.id
_entity.type
_entity.pdbx_description
1 polymer ?
#
loop_
_entity_poly.entity_id
_entity_poly.type
_entity_poly.pdbx_seq_one_letter_code
_entity_poly.pdbx_strand_id
1 'polypeptide(L)'
;MGSRKHKCAEIYKESRKSRYVARLNNNPTSPRKTRLMANAIRGLDVDKALGILQYSHRESAPKLRKLLLSAMANWQVKNTGKVMEESELYIKMICVNGGRQLKRLRTAPQGRGYRVRKRSNHVILELGSRVEERTATTESNDVENK
;
A
#
# COMPACT_ATOMS: atom_id res chain seq x y z
N MET A 1 16.39 -30.34 14.25
CA MET A 1 15.81 -28.99 14.52
C MET A 1 15.16 -28.40 13.25
N GLY A 2 13.83 -28.20 13.25
CA GLY A 2 13.31 -27.17 12.35
C GLY A 2 12.67 -27.52 11.03
N SER A 3 12.35 -28.76 10.66
CA SER A 3 11.61 -29.03 9.39
C SER A 3 10.31 -28.22 9.27
N ARG A 4 9.53 -28.10 10.36
CA ARG A 4 8.28 -27.31 10.39
C ARG A 4 8.52 -25.81 10.19
N LYS A 5 9.54 -25.24 10.85
CA LYS A 5 9.90 -23.81 10.70
C LYS A 5 10.41 -23.52 9.29
N HIS A 6 11.18 -24.42 8.71
CA HIS A 6 11.70 -24.29 7.35
C HIS A 6 10.56 -24.33 6.33
N LYS A 7 9.64 -25.30 6.41
CA LYS A 7 8.46 -25.39 5.56
C LYS A 7 7.57 -24.13 5.65
N CYS A 8 7.29 -23.65 6.87
CA CYS A 8 6.54 -22.40 7.05
C CYS A 8 7.26 -21.21 6.43
N ALA A 9 8.60 -21.13 6.54
CA ALA A 9 9.37 -20.04 5.92
C ALA A 9 9.36 -20.11 4.40
N GLU A 10 9.36 -21.30 3.81
CA GLU A 10 9.24 -21.50 2.36
C GLU A 10 7.86 -21.07 1.84
N ILE A 11 6.78 -21.52 2.49
CA ILE A 11 5.41 -21.09 2.18
C ILE A 11 5.28 -19.56 2.24
N TYR A 12 5.87 -18.94 3.27
CA TYR A 12 5.89 -17.48 3.39
C TYR A 12 6.68 -16.79 2.27
N LYS A 13 7.80 -17.36 1.86
CA LYS A 13 8.59 -16.81 0.75
C LYS A 13 7.84 -16.92 -0.57
N GLU A 14 7.16 -18.03 -0.82
CA GLU A 14 6.36 -18.26 -2.02
C GLU A 14 5.15 -17.31 -2.07
N SER A 15 4.41 -17.18 -0.97
CA SER A 15 3.28 -16.24 -0.90
C SER A 15 3.71 -14.77 -1.11
N ARG A 16 4.95 -14.41 -0.78
CA ARG A 16 5.48 -13.07 -1.03
C ARG A 16 5.86 -12.84 -2.50
N LYS A 17 6.20 -13.88 -3.24
CA LYS A 17 6.52 -13.76 -4.67
C LYS A 17 5.29 -13.38 -5.51
N SER A 18 4.11 -13.87 -5.14
CA SER A 18 2.85 -13.58 -5.83
C SER A 18 2.23 -12.21 -5.49
N ARG A 19 2.74 -11.51 -4.45
CA ARG A 19 2.20 -10.21 -4.02
C ARG A 19 2.81 -9.04 -4.79
N TYR A 20 1.97 -8.08 -5.17
CA TYR A 20 2.36 -6.86 -5.88
C TYR A 20 2.39 -5.68 -4.92
N VAL A 21 3.54 -5.49 -4.26
CA VAL A 21 3.70 -4.54 -3.15
C VAL A 21 4.64 -3.40 -3.55
N ALA A 22 4.23 -2.17 -3.25
CA ALA A 22 5.09 -0.99 -3.27
C ALA A 22 5.18 -0.36 -1.88
N ARG A 23 6.33 0.21 -1.53
CA ARG A 23 6.59 0.81 -0.21
C ARG A 23 7.15 2.21 -0.35
N LEU A 24 6.57 3.15 0.39
CA LEU A 24 7.08 4.50 0.55
C LEU A 24 7.58 4.66 1.99
N ASN A 25 8.89 4.73 2.16
CA ASN A 25 9.51 4.89 3.47
C ASN A 25 9.83 6.35 3.78
N ASN A 26 9.82 6.71 5.06
CA ASN A 26 10.24 8.01 5.59
C ASN A 26 9.55 9.23 4.93
N ASN A 27 8.27 9.10 4.59
CA ASN A 27 7.51 10.22 4.05
C ASN A 27 7.33 11.31 5.13
N PRO A 28 7.77 12.56 4.92
CA PRO A 28 7.77 13.62 5.92
C PRO A 28 6.41 14.27 6.15
N THR A 29 5.32 13.54 5.97
CA THR A 29 3.96 14.00 6.25
C THR A 29 3.38 13.30 7.47
N SER A 30 2.41 13.91 8.14
CA SER A 30 1.76 13.30 9.28
C SER A 30 0.96 12.05 8.86
N PRO A 31 1.06 10.91 9.60
CA PRO A 31 0.29 9.69 9.31
C PRO A 31 -1.21 9.95 9.25
N ARG A 32 -1.74 10.80 10.12
CA ARG A 32 -3.16 11.15 10.18
C ARG A 32 -3.64 11.79 8.87
N LYS A 33 -2.87 12.74 8.31
CA LYS A 33 -3.20 13.40 7.05
C LYS A 33 -3.09 12.44 5.87
N THR A 34 -2.07 11.57 5.85
CA THR A 34 -1.89 10.57 4.79
C THR A 34 -2.98 9.51 4.81
N ARG A 35 -3.46 9.09 5.99
CA ARG A 35 -4.57 8.13 6.11
C ARG A 35 -5.87 8.61 5.48
N LEU A 36 -6.16 9.91 5.52
CA LEU A 36 -7.34 10.46 4.86
C LEU A 36 -7.33 10.16 3.36
N MET A 37 -6.18 10.35 2.69
CA MET A 37 -6.04 10.03 1.27
C MET A 37 -5.98 8.53 1.01
N ALA A 38 -5.32 7.77 1.89
CA ALA A 38 -5.26 6.31 1.79
C ALA A 38 -6.67 5.68 1.90
N ASN A 39 -7.51 6.19 2.79
CA ASN A 39 -8.88 5.71 2.94
C ASN A 39 -9.77 6.06 1.73
N ALA A 40 -9.51 7.20 1.08
CA ALA A 40 -10.25 7.62 -0.11
C ALA A 40 -9.99 6.73 -1.34
N ILE A 41 -8.84 6.06 -1.40
CA ILE A 41 -8.46 5.22 -2.54
C ILE A 41 -8.52 3.72 -2.24
N ARG A 42 -8.74 3.33 -1.00
CA ARG A 42 -8.77 1.92 -0.59
C ARG A 42 -9.90 1.15 -1.28
N GLY A 43 -9.61 0.01 -1.86
CA GLY A 43 -10.58 -0.87 -2.53
C GLY A 43 -11.05 -0.37 -3.90
N LEU A 44 -10.58 0.78 -4.37
CA LEU A 44 -10.91 1.30 -5.68
C LEU A 44 -10.04 0.68 -6.77
N ASP A 45 -10.56 0.72 -7.99
CA ASP A 45 -9.81 0.39 -9.19
C ASP A 45 -8.66 1.38 -9.38
N VAL A 46 -7.57 0.92 -9.96
CA VAL A 46 -6.33 1.72 -10.09
C VAL A 46 -6.56 3.01 -10.85
N ASP A 47 -7.33 2.99 -11.94
CA ASP A 47 -7.60 4.17 -12.78
C ASP A 47 -8.42 5.23 -12.03
N LYS A 48 -9.46 4.80 -11.31
CA LYS A 48 -10.25 5.71 -10.45
C LYS A 48 -9.39 6.30 -9.33
N ALA A 49 -8.53 5.49 -8.73
CA ALA A 49 -7.61 5.95 -7.67
C ALA A 49 -6.59 6.96 -8.21
N LEU A 50 -6.05 6.75 -9.41
CA LEU A 50 -5.15 7.71 -10.08
C LEU A 50 -5.84 9.05 -10.33
N GLY A 51 -7.10 9.02 -10.83
CA GLY A 51 -7.90 10.23 -11.03
C GLY A 51 -8.11 11.01 -9.72
N ILE A 52 -8.55 10.35 -8.65
CA ILE A 52 -8.73 10.99 -7.33
C ILE A 52 -7.42 11.61 -6.82
N LEU A 53 -6.29 10.90 -6.95
CA LEU A 53 -4.99 11.38 -6.50
C LEU A 53 -4.47 12.55 -7.35
N GLN A 54 -4.82 12.61 -8.63
CA GLN A 54 -4.41 13.67 -9.54
C GLN A 54 -5.09 14.99 -9.22
N TYR A 55 -6.40 14.97 -8.99
CA TYR A 55 -7.21 16.18 -8.74
C TYR A 55 -7.25 16.60 -7.27
N SER A 56 -6.64 15.83 -6.36
CA SER A 56 -6.60 16.18 -4.94
C SER A 56 -5.52 17.21 -4.63
N HIS A 57 -5.90 18.33 -3.99
CA HIS A 57 -4.97 19.39 -3.55
C HIS A 57 -4.15 19.02 -2.28
N ARG A 58 -4.32 17.81 -1.72
CA ARG A 58 -3.61 17.42 -0.49
C ARG A 58 -2.15 17.06 -0.77
N GLU A 59 -1.23 17.54 0.07
CA GLU A 59 0.23 17.29 -0.04
C GLU A 59 0.59 15.79 -0.13
N SER A 60 -0.19 14.90 0.48
CA SER A 60 0.03 13.46 0.42
C SER A 60 -0.37 12.81 -0.91
N ALA A 61 -1.24 13.45 -1.70
CA ALA A 61 -1.77 12.88 -2.95
C ALA A 61 -0.68 12.63 -4.01
N PRO A 62 0.21 13.59 -4.36
CA PRO A 62 1.23 13.35 -5.37
C PRO A 62 2.23 12.25 -4.95
N LYS A 63 2.49 12.10 -3.64
CA LYS A 63 3.36 11.05 -3.11
C LYS A 63 2.72 9.66 -3.23
N LEU A 64 1.42 9.55 -2.91
CA LEU A 64 0.66 8.31 -3.08
C LEU A 64 0.47 7.96 -4.56
N ARG A 65 0.28 8.94 -5.44
CA ARG A 65 0.23 8.72 -6.89
C ARG A 65 1.52 8.07 -7.41
N LYS A 66 2.69 8.60 -7.03
CA LYS A 66 3.97 8.00 -7.39
C LYS A 66 4.13 6.57 -6.86
N LEU A 67 3.65 6.32 -5.63
CA LEU A 67 3.67 4.99 -5.04
C LEU A 67 2.77 4.02 -5.82
N LEU A 68 1.59 4.46 -6.23
CA LEU A 68 0.66 3.66 -7.03
C LEU A 68 1.25 3.31 -8.41
N LEU A 69 1.85 4.29 -9.11
CA LEU A 69 2.55 4.04 -10.37
C LEU A 69 3.70 3.04 -10.22
N SER A 70 4.45 3.12 -9.11
CA SER A 70 5.49 2.13 -8.79
C SER A 70 4.91 0.74 -8.55
N ALA A 71 3.73 0.62 -7.92
CA ALA A 71 3.06 -0.65 -7.73
C ALA A 71 2.59 -1.27 -9.06
N MET A 72 2.07 -0.44 -9.97
CA MET A 72 1.69 -0.84 -11.33
C MET A 72 2.90 -1.38 -12.10
N ALA A 73 4.02 -0.65 -12.07
CA ALA A 73 5.25 -1.10 -12.73
C ALA A 73 5.77 -2.43 -12.14
N ASN A 74 5.70 -2.62 -10.82
CA ASN A 74 6.06 -3.87 -10.16
C ASN A 74 5.15 -5.02 -10.59
N TRP A 75 3.86 -4.76 -10.80
CA TRP A 75 2.92 -5.75 -11.33
C TRP A 75 3.28 -6.13 -12.77
N GLN A 76 3.56 -5.13 -13.61
CA GLN A 76 3.89 -5.32 -15.03
C GLN A 76 5.18 -6.14 -15.22
N VAL A 77 6.20 -5.88 -14.41
CA VAL A 77 7.46 -6.64 -14.42
C VAL A 77 7.24 -8.13 -14.07
N LYS A 78 6.32 -8.41 -13.15
CA LYS A 78 6.01 -9.80 -12.75
C LYS A 78 5.09 -10.52 -13.74
N ASN A 79 4.24 -9.79 -14.44
CA ASN A 79 3.25 -10.33 -15.39
C ASN A 79 3.58 -9.89 -16.82
N THR A 80 4.79 -10.19 -17.27
CA THR A 80 5.22 -9.94 -18.64
C THR A 80 4.28 -10.64 -19.62
N GLY A 81 3.59 -9.82 -20.46
CA GLY A 81 2.63 -10.32 -21.46
C GLY A 81 1.16 -10.18 -21.10
N LYS A 82 0.80 -9.79 -19.87
CA LYS A 82 -0.59 -9.45 -19.53
C LYS A 82 -0.83 -7.95 -19.68
N VAL A 83 -1.98 -7.58 -20.25
CA VAL A 83 -2.41 -6.19 -20.37
C VAL A 83 -3.04 -5.74 -19.05
N MET A 84 -2.69 -4.54 -18.57
CA MET A 84 -3.18 -4.02 -17.29
C MET A 84 -4.70 -3.79 -17.31
N GLU A 85 -5.23 -3.30 -18.41
CA GLU A 85 -6.66 -3.00 -18.60
C GLU A 85 -7.52 -4.26 -18.46
N GLU A 86 -7.09 -5.39 -19.02
CA GLU A 86 -7.78 -6.67 -18.95
C GLU A 86 -7.72 -7.33 -17.56
N SER A 87 -6.75 -6.93 -16.75
CA SER A 87 -6.49 -7.56 -15.44
C SER A 87 -7.34 -6.98 -14.30
N GLU A 88 -8.15 -5.96 -14.57
CA GLU A 88 -9.00 -5.27 -13.57
C GLU A 88 -8.27 -5.03 -12.24
N LEU A 89 -7.15 -4.29 -12.29
CA LEU A 89 -6.34 -4.03 -11.11
C LEU A 89 -7.05 -3.12 -10.10
N TYR A 90 -6.97 -3.47 -8.83
CA TYR A 90 -7.53 -2.67 -7.74
C TYR A 90 -6.57 -2.59 -6.54
N ILE A 91 -6.82 -1.63 -5.65
CA ILE A 91 -6.04 -1.48 -4.42
C ILE A 91 -6.56 -2.45 -3.37
N LYS A 92 -5.92 -3.61 -3.24
CA LYS A 92 -6.26 -4.65 -2.26
C LYS A 92 -6.03 -4.17 -0.83
N MET A 93 -4.86 -3.61 -0.57
CA MET A 93 -4.49 -3.14 0.75
C MET A 93 -3.64 -1.87 0.68
N ILE A 94 -3.96 -0.91 1.54
CA ILE A 94 -3.10 0.25 1.80
C ILE A 94 -3.00 0.49 3.29
N CYS A 95 -1.77 0.46 3.83
CA CYS A 95 -1.46 0.67 5.23
C CYS A 95 -0.56 1.87 5.42
N VAL A 96 -0.89 2.74 6.39
CA VAL A 96 -0.09 3.91 6.75
C VAL A 96 0.38 3.76 8.19
N ASN A 97 1.65 3.46 8.36
CA ASN A 97 2.32 3.23 9.62
C ASN A 97 3.03 4.50 10.11
N GLY A 98 3.15 4.67 11.43
CA GLY A 98 3.96 5.74 12.01
C GLY A 98 5.44 5.54 11.73
N GLY A 99 6.14 6.61 11.39
CA GLY A 99 7.58 6.65 11.21
C GLY A 99 8.29 7.51 12.24
N ARG A 100 9.54 7.84 11.97
CA ARG A 100 10.38 8.68 12.81
C ARG A 100 9.73 10.03 13.11
N GLN A 101 9.92 10.53 14.33
CA GLN A 101 9.43 11.83 14.78
C GLN A 101 10.62 12.76 15.06
N LEU A 102 10.59 13.95 14.46
CA LEU A 102 11.51 15.01 14.82
C LEU A 102 10.89 15.86 15.94
N LYS A 103 11.57 15.91 17.06
CA LYS A 103 11.18 16.75 18.20
C LYS A 103 11.74 18.16 18.02
N ARG A 104 10.90 19.19 18.20
CA ARG A 104 11.25 20.61 18.16
C ARG A 104 10.62 21.30 19.35
N LEU A 105 11.18 22.44 19.73
CA LEU A 105 10.62 23.32 20.73
C LEU A 105 10.03 24.56 20.03
N ARG A 106 8.92 25.04 20.53
CA ARG A 106 8.31 26.31 20.18
C ARG A 106 8.23 27.15 21.44
N THR A 107 8.65 28.39 21.37
CA THR A 107 8.59 29.33 22.49
C THR A 107 7.14 29.55 22.94
N ALA A 108 6.93 29.66 24.25
CA ALA A 108 5.67 29.96 24.90
C ALA A 108 5.85 31.12 25.89
N PRO A 109 4.79 31.81 26.31
CA PRO A 109 4.83 32.85 27.34
C PRO A 109 5.50 32.37 28.62
N GLN A 110 6.02 33.29 29.41
CA GLN A 110 6.67 33.04 30.71
C GLN A 110 7.90 32.12 30.67
N GLY A 111 8.70 32.15 29.57
CA GLY A 111 9.91 31.32 29.45
C GLY A 111 9.67 29.82 29.28
N ARG A 112 8.42 29.41 29.02
CA ARG A 112 8.07 28.00 28.79
C ARG A 112 8.28 27.61 27.34
N GLY A 113 8.43 26.32 27.05
CA GLY A 113 8.56 25.76 25.71
C GLY A 113 7.55 24.66 25.43
N TYR A 114 6.87 24.72 24.28
CA TYR A 114 5.99 23.65 23.81
C TYR A 114 6.75 22.67 22.93
N ARG A 115 6.52 21.39 23.16
CA ARG A 115 7.08 20.33 22.32
C ARG A 115 6.28 20.17 21.04
N VAL A 116 6.90 20.40 19.89
CA VAL A 116 6.35 20.14 18.56
C VAL A 116 6.93 18.84 18.02
N ARG A 117 6.09 17.94 17.56
CA ARG A 117 6.50 16.67 16.93
C ARG A 117 6.20 16.72 15.45
N LYS A 118 7.24 16.84 14.61
CA LYS A 118 7.12 16.63 13.17
C LYS A 118 7.17 15.13 12.89
N ARG A 119 6.00 14.54 12.57
CA ARG A 119 5.85 13.10 12.37
C ARG A 119 6.07 12.74 10.92
N SER A 120 6.72 11.60 10.67
CA SER A 120 6.78 10.95 9.36
C SER A 120 5.95 9.67 9.35
N ASN A 121 5.78 9.11 8.17
CA ASN A 121 5.04 7.86 7.97
C ASN A 121 5.72 6.94 6.96
N HIS A 122 5.32 5.68 7.00
CA HIS A 122 5.63 4.66 6.01
C HIS A 122 4.31 4.18 5.41
N VAL A 123 4.24 4.08 4.09
CA VAL A 123 3.06 3.57 3.38
C VAL A 123 3.43 2.29 2.69
N ILE A 124 2.58 1.27 2.84
CA ILE A 124 2.64 0.00 2.13
C ILE A 124 1.37 -0.10 1.31
N LEU A 125 1.51 -0.33 0.01
CA LEU A 125 0.41 -0.49 -0.93
C LEU A 125 0.57 -1.84 -1.62
N GLU A 126 -0.52 -2.58 -1.71
CA GLU A 126 -0.62 -3.87 -2.39
C GLU A 126 -1.75 -3.81 -3.41
N LEU A 127 -1.46 -4.22 -4.64
CA LEU A 127 -2.44 -4.40 -5.70
C LEU A 127 -2.95 -5.83 -5.74
N GLY A 128 -4.20 -5.99 -6.14
CA GLY A 128 -4.84 -7.25 -6.48
C GLY A 128 -5.41 -7.19 -7.90
N SER A 129 -5.66 -8.34 -8.51
CA SER A 129 -6.41 -8.47 -9.75
C SER A 129 -7.75 -9.15 -9.44
N ARG A 130 -8.85 -8.55 -9.87
CA ARG A 130 -10.19 -9.14 -9.67
C ARG A 130 -10.39 -10.38 -10.52
N VAL A 131 -9.74 -10.46 -11.66
CA VAL A 131 -9.78 -11.63 -12.55
C VAL A 131 -9.13 -12.83 -11.87
N GLU A 132 -7.94 -12.65 -11.28
CA GLU A 132 -7.24 -13.72 -10.56
C GLU A 132 -8.01 -14.18 -9.31
N GLU A 133 -8.71 -13.28 -8.63
CA GLU A 133 -9.52 -13.65 -7.46
C GLU A 133 -10.81 -14.39 -7.85
N ARG A 134 -11.44 -14.05 -8.96
CA ARG A 134 -12.62 -14.78 -9.48
C ARG A 134 -12.27 -16.21 -9.90
N THR A 135 -11.15 -16.40 -10.62
CA THR A 135 -10.69 -17.73 -11.02
C THR A 135 -10.34 -18.61 -9.83
N ALA A 136 -9.65 -18.08 -8.83
CA ALA A 136 -9.30 -18.81 -7.60
C ALA A 136 -10.55 -19.23 -6.80
N THR A 137 -11.62 -18.43 -6.82
CA THR A 137 -12.88 -18.76 -6.11
C THR A 137 -13.68 -19.84 -6.84
N THR A 138 -13.67 -19.86 -8.17
CA THR A 138 -14.32 -20.94 -8.96
C THR A 138 -13.62 -22.28 -8.76
N GLU A 139 -12.30 -22.31 -8.79
CA GLU A 139 -11.53 -23.54 -8.55
C GLU A 139 -11.73 -24.13 -7.14
N SER A 140 -11.87 -23.30 -6.11
CA SER A 140 -12.16 -23.77 -4.75
C SER A 140 -13.56 -24.37 -4.58
N ASN A 141 -14.58 -23.83 -5.27
CA ASN A 141 -15.94 -24.34 -5.23
C ASN A 141 -16.10 -25.67 -5.99
N ASP A 142 -15.31 -25.89 -7.03
CA ASP A 142 -15.34 -27.15 -7.81
C ASP A 142 -14.67 -28.31 -7.05
N VAL A 143 -13.79 -28.01 -6.09
CA VAL A 143 -13.14 -29.01 -5.23
C VAL A 143 -14.03 -29.44 -4.06
N GLU A 144 -14.87 -28.54 -3.51
CA GLU A 144 -15.82 -28.87 -2.44
C GLU A 144 -17.06 -29.66 -2.92
N ASN A 145 -17.37 -29.63 -4.22
CA ASN A 145 -18.52 -30.34 -4.80
C ASN A 145 -18.16 -31.71 -5.41
N LYS A 146 -16.95 -32.21 -5.22
CA LYS A 146 -16.50 -33.56 -5.63
C LYS A 146 -16.24 -34.45 -4.42
#